data_2e41c74dcc4af11f34abbc8505b81ee2
#
_entry.id   2e41c74dcc4af11f34abbc8505b81ee2
#
_cell.length_a   1.000
_cell.length_b   1.000
_cell.length_c   1.000
_cell.angle_alpha   90.00
_cell.angle_beta   90.00
_cell.angle_gamma   90.00
#
_symmetry.space_group_name_H-M   'P 1'
#
loop_
_entity.id
_entity.type
_entity.pdbx_description
1 polymer ?
#
loop_
_entity_poly.entity_id
_entity_poly.type
_entity_poly.pdbx_seq_one_letter_code
_entity_poly.pdbx_strand_id
1 'polypeptide(L)'
;DQLLNSQTAAADGQGIHAQNIQMDVQFLDNRQGAIRANSNALLNVAQQLQNGQGLVSAVNQLQLKSDSQQLMIQNRQGQLLAGGKLKIDAKQLSGDGQVISLGDADIALTDTYQHGKDAVLQANGQLNVALQQDLDNSGAITAGNVLNIQANNIRNLTADASLQAQQTVLNAGN
;
A
#
# COMPACT_ATOMS: atom_id res chain seq x y z
N ASP A 1 -4.86 -21.68 1.88
CA ASP A 1 -3.50 -21.84 2.44
C ASP A 1 -3.11 -20.55 3.16
N GLN A 2 -2.40 -20.70 4.30
CA GLN A 2 -2.00 -19.58 5.14
C GLN A 2 -0.49 -19.56 5.31
N LEU A 3 0.14 -18.38 5.20
CA LEU A 3 1.53 -18.15 5.55
C LEU A 3 1.58 -17.27 6.80
N LEU A 4 2.29 -17.76 7.83
CA LEU A 4 2.52 -17.05 9.09
C LEU A 4 3.97 -16.60 9.16
N ASN A 5 4.21 -15.30 9.18
CA ASN A 5 5.51 -14.65 9.37
C ASN A 5 5.43 -13.62 10.50
N SER A 6 4.66 -13.94 11.54
CA SER A 6 4.43 -13.00 12.63
C SER A 6 5.58 -12.98 13.63
N GLN A 7 5.80 -11.81 14.29
CA GLN A 7 6.81 -11.58 15.33
C GLN A 7 8.27 -11.83 14.87
N THR A 8 8.56 -11.61 13.59
CA THR A 8 9.90 -11.84 13.01
C THR A 8 10.64 -10.54 12.66
N ALA A 9 10.16 -9.36 13.10
CA ALA A 9 10.80 -8.09 12.83
C ALA A 9 11.75 -7.59 13.94
N ALA A 10 11.97 -8.39 14.99
CA ALA A 10 12.69 -7.96 16.19
C ALA A 10 14.20 -7.71 15.98
N ALA A 11 14.82 -8.34 14.97
CA ALA A 11 16.22 -8.16 14.65
C ALA A 11 16.48 -8.19 13.15
N ASP A 12 17.61 -7.63 12.73
CA ASP A 12 18.06 -7.70 11.34
C ASP A 12 18.30 -9.17 10.94
N GLY A 13 17.86 -9.51 9.72
CA GLY A 13 17.97 -10.86 9.17
C GLY A 13 16.89 -11.85 9.63
N GLN A 14 15.98 -11.45 10.51
CA GLN A 14 14.81 -12.26 10.85
C GLN A 14 13.67 -12.06 9.82
N GLY A 15 12.78 -13.03 9.76
CA GLY A 15 11.64 -13.04 8.84
C GLY A 15 11.98 -13.67 7.49
N ILE A 16 11.32 -13.22 6.46
CA ILE A 16 11.52 -13.69 5.08
C ILE A 16 12.43 -12.71 4.36
N HIS A 17 13.60 -13.19 3.94
CA HIS A 17 14.60 -12.37 3.27
C HIS A 17 15.16 -13.11 2.06
N ALA A 18 15.11 -12.49 0.88
CA ALA A 18 15.64 -13.05 -0.36
C ALA A 18 16.00 -11.95 -1.38
N GLN A 19 16.71 -12.32 -2.44
CA GLN A 19 16.96 -11.42 -3.57
C GLN A 19 15.64 -11.04 -4.27
N ASN A 20 14.84 -12.04 -4.60
CA ASN A 20 13.48 -11.86 -5.10
C ASN A 20 12.53 -12.72 -4.28
N ILE A 21 11.33 -12.20 -4.04
CA ILE A 21 10.28 -12.90 -3.31
C ILE A 21 9.06 -13.02 -4.23
N GLN A 22 8.55 -14.24 -4.36
CA GLN A 22 7.27 -14.52 -4.98
C GLN A 22 6.45 -15.38 -4.04
N MET A 23 5.23 -14.94 -3.72
CA MET A 23 4.29 -15.67 -2.87
C MET A 23 2.95 -15.79 -3.56
N ASP A 24 2.30 -16.93 -3.37
CA ASP A 24 0.92 -17.17 -3.78
C ASP A 24 0.21 -17.88 -2.64
N VAL A 25 -0.64 -17.14 -1.91
CA VAL A 25 -1.29 -17.61 -0.68
C VAL A 25 -2.71 -17.03 -0.56
N GLN A 26 -3.57 -17.66 0.21
CA GLN A 26 -4.89 -17.10 0.52
C GLN A 26 -4.81 -16.05 1.62
N PHE A 27 -4.05 -16.34 2.68
CA PHE A 27 -3.89 -15.48 3.84
C PHE A 27 -2.41 -15.30 4.18
N LEU A 28 -1.99 -14.07 4.38
CA LEU A 28 -0.64 -13.73 4.85
C LEU A 28 -0.73 -12.95 6.17
N ASP A 29 -0.23 -13.55 7.23
CA ASP A 29 -0.05 -12.89 8.52
C ASP A 29 1.42 -12.47 8.67
N ASN A 30 1.66 -11.17 8.55
CA ASN A 30 2.95 -10.51 8.74
C ASN A 30 2.92 -9.51 9.89
N ARG A 31 2.06 -9.73 10.89
CA ARG A 31 1.99 -8.85 12.06
C ARG A 31 3.28 -8.91 12.86
N GLN A 32 3.91 -7.74 13.09
CA GLN A 32 5.24 -7.65 13.72
C GLN A 32 6.29 -8.53 13.00
N GLY A 33 6.03 -8.86 11.74
CA GLY A 33 6.89 -9.66 10.89
C GLY A 33 7.65 -8.81 9.88
N ALA A 34 8.64 -9.41 9.24
CA ALA A 34 9.40 -8.75 8.20
C ALA A 34 9.51 -9.62 6.94
N ILE A 35 9.18 -9.01 5.80
CA ILE A 35 9.39 -9.55 4.46
C ILE A 35 10.25 -8.54 3.71
N ARG A 36 11.47 -8.94 3.33
CA ARG A 36 12.46 -8.05 2.69
C ARG A 36 13.00 -8.68 1.41
N ALA A 37 12.75 -8.04 0.28
CA ALA A 37 13.35 -8.41 -0.99
C ALA A 37 14.48 -7.44 -1.34
N ASN A 38 15.68 -7.95 -1.63
CA ASN A 38 16.81 -7.12 -2.08
C ASN A 38 16.64 -6.64 -3.54
N SER A 39 15.63 -7.12 -4.25
CA SER A 39 15.26 -6.67 -5.59
C SER A 39 13.74 -6.52 -5.67
N ASN A 40 13.01 -7.57 -6.02
CA ASN A 40 11.58 -7.47 -6.27
C ASN A 40 10.78 -8.38 -5.33
N ALA A 41 9.60 -7.92 -4.92
CA ALA A 41 8.61 -8.72 -4.21
C ALA A 41 7.27 -8.72 -4.96
N LEU A 42 6.77 -9.90 -5.29
CA LEU A 42 5.43 -10.14 -5.82
C LEU A 42 4.65 -10.99 -4.82
N LEU A 43 3.67 -10.39 -4.17
CA LEU A 43 2.80 -11.07 -3.22
C LEU A 43 1.40 -11.16 -3.82
N ASN A 44 1.03 -12.34 -4.33
CA ASN A 44 -0.34 -12.66 -4.73
C ASN A 44 -1.06 -13.24 -3.51
N VAL A 45 -1.91 -12.42 -2.88
CA VAL A 45 -2.64 -12.80 -1.68
C VAL A 45 -4.14 -12.75 -1.98
N ALA A 46 -4.78 -13.92 -2.02
CA ALA A 46 -6.13 -14.01 -2.53
C ALA A 46 -7.17 -13.27 -1.68
N GLN A 47 -7.02 -13.24 -0.34
CA GLN A 47 -8.05 -12.72 0.55
C GLN A 47 -7.54 -11.66 1.54
N GLN A 48 -6.47 -11.93 2.32
CA GLN A 48 -6.07 -11.02 3.37
C GLN A 48 -4.56 -10.97 3.59
N LEU A 49 -4.02 -9.75 3.68
CA LEU A 49 -2.72 -9.43 4.24
C LEU A 49 -2.91 -8.68 5.57
N GLN A 50 -2.47 -9.28 6.68
CA GLN A 50 -2.34 -8.61 7.97
C GLN A 50 -0.89 -8.14 8.15
N ASN A 51 -0.65 -6.84 8.07
CA ASN A 51 0.68 -6.23 8.21
C ASN A 51 0.75 -5.28 9.41
N GLY A 52 0.01 -5.58 10.48
CA GLY A 52 0.01 -4.74 11.68
C GLY A 52 1.40 -4.68 12.33
N GLN A 53 2.02 -3.49 12.43
CA GLN A 53 3.39 -3.30 12.93
C GLN A 53 4.44 -4.12 12.16
N GLY A 54 4.10 -4.66 10.99
CA GLY A 54 4.97 -5.46 10.14
C GLY A 54 5.63 -4.63 9.04
N LEU A 55 6.63 -5.20 8.43
CA LEU A 55 7.36 -4.63 7.30
C LEU A 55 7.23 -5.53 6.07
N VAL A 56 6.81 -4.96 4.95
CA VAL A 56 6.98 -5.55 3.62
C VAL A 56 7.77 -4.57 2.77
N SER A 57 8.93 -4.97 2.31
CA SER A 57 9.81 -4.07 1.54
C SER A 57 10.46 -4.75 0.33
N ALA A 58 10.71 -3.95 -0.71
CA ALA A 58 11.50 -4.34 -1.86
C ALA A 58 12.38 -3.17 -2.32
N VAL A 59 13.62 -3.44 -2.68
CA VAL A 59 14.55 -2.40 -3.13
C VAL A 59 14.13 -1.81 -4.48
N ASN A 60 13.63 -2.63 -5.41
CA ASN A 60 13.17 -2.15 -6.71
C ASN A 60 11.65 -2.07 -6.78
N GLN A 61 10.96 -3.20 -6.87
CA GLN A 61 9.52 -3.22 -7.06
C GLN A 61 8.83 -4.04 -5.97
N LEU A 62 7.83 -3.45 -5.34
CA LEU A 62 6.86 -4.15 -4.49
C LEU A 62 5.51 -4.19 -5.20
N GLN A 63 5.00 -5.40 -5.43
CA GLN A 63 3.67 -5.60 -5.96
C GLN A 63 2.84 -6.47 -5.02
N LEU A 64 1.71 -5.93 -4.57
CA LEU A 64 0.66 -6.63 -3.83
C LEU A 64 -0.56 -6.74 -4.73
N LYS A 65 -1.03 -7.95 -4.97
CA LYS A 65 -2.18 -8.17 -5.83
C LYS A 65 -3.05 -9.33 -5.36
N SER A 66 -4.23 -9.42 -5.94
CA SER A 66 -5.10 -10.59 -5.87
C SER A 66 -5.70 -10.86 -7.24
N ASP A 67 -5.51 -12.06 -7.77
CA ASP A 67 -6.11 -12.45 -9.04
C ASP A 67 -7.66 -12.49 -8.94
N SER A 68 -8.21 -12.66 -7.74
CA SER A 68 -9.65 -12.60 -7.46
C SER A 68 -10.17 -11.19 -7.14
N GLN A 69 -9.30 -10.18 -7.04
CA GLN A 69 -9.62 -8.81 -6.61
C GLN A 69 -10.31 -8.73 -5.23
N GLN A 70 -10.04 -9.71 -4.35
CA GLN A 70 -10.64 -9.77 -3.01
C GLN A 70 -9.66 -9.44 -1.89
N LEU A 71 -8.42 -9.05 -2.21
CA LEU A 71 -7.40 -8.76 -1.22
C LEU A 71 -7.80 -7.59 -0.31
N MET A 72 -7.87 -7.86 0.97
CA MET A 72 -7.98 -6.85 2.03
C MET A 72 -6.62 -6.68 2.70
N ILE A 73 -6.05 -5.47 2.64
CA ILE A 73 -4.77 -5.12 3.27
C ILE A 73 -5.05 -4.36 4.55
N GLN A 74 -4.61 -4.92 5.69
CA GLN A 74 -4.63 -4.27 7.00
C GLN A 74 -3.21 -3.86 7.37
N ASN A 75 -2.89 -2.55 7.21
CA ASN A 75 -1.55 -1.99 7.43
C ASN A 75 -1.50 -1.08 8.67
N ARG A 76 -2.06 -1.54 9.80
CA ARG A 76 -2.08 -0.75 11.04
C ARG A 76 -0.67 -0.61 11.61
N GLN A 77 -0.12 0.63 11.65
CA GLN A 77 1.25 0.93 12.09
C GLN A 77 2.31 0.09 11.36
N GLY A 78 1.94 -0.53 10.24
CA GLY A 78 2.84 -1.32 9.41
C GLY A 78 3.46 -0.49 8.29
N GLN A 79 4.38 -1.10 7.57
CA GLN A 79 5.12 -0.46 6.48
C GLN A 79 5.06 -1.30 5.22
N LEU A 80 4.69 -0.66 4.10
CA LEU A 80 4.76 -1.18 2.75
C LEU A 80 5.68 -0.25 1.95
N LEU A 81 6.91 -0.70 1.66
CA LEU A 81 7.97 0.15 1.15
C LEU A 81 8.54 -0.38 -0.17
N ALA A 82 8.64 0.49 -1.18
CA ALA A 82 9.34 0.20 -2.42
C ALA A 82 10.43 1.24 -2.69
N GLY A 83 11.64 0.80 -3.02
CA GLY A 83 12.72 1.69 -3.42
C GLY A 83 12.56 2.24 -4.84
N GLY A 84 11.90 1.51 -5.72
CA GLY A 84 11.59 1.93 -7.08
C GLY A 84 10.08 2.10 -7.28
N LYS A 85 9.37 1.03 -7.63
CA LYS A 85 7.95 1.08 -7.95
C LYS A 85 7.10 0.31 -6.94
N LEU A 86 6.04 0.95 -6.44
CA LEU A 86 4.99 0.30 -5.66
C LEU A 86 3.75 0.07 -6.51
N LYS A 87 3.19 -1.15 -6.47
CA LYS A 87 1.90 -1.44 -7.07
C LYS A 87 1.01 -2.19 -6.09
N ILE A 88 -0.19 -1.67 -5.85
CA ILE A 88 -1.23 -2.33 -5.06
C ILE A 88 -2.49 -2.47 -5.92
N ASP A 89 -2.98 -3.69 -6.06
CA ASP A 89 -4.25 -4.02 -6.70
C ASP A 89 -5.05 -4.89 -5.72
N ALA A 90 -6.01 -4.27 -5.05
CA ALA A 90 -6.70 -4.85 -3.92
C ALA A 90 -8.17 -4.44 -3.85
N LYS A 91 -8.94 -5.14 -3.04
CA LYS A 91 -10.29 -4.70 -2.68
C LYS A 91 -10.23 -3.51 -1.75
N GLN A 92 -9.42 -3.61 -0.69
CA GLN A 92 -9.36 -2.62 0.38
C GLN A 92 -7.93 -2.45 0.90
N LEU A 93 -7.56 -1.22 1.19
CA LEU A 93 -6.38 -0.84 1.97
C LEU A 93 -6.84 -0.08 3.21
N SER A 94 -6.42 -0.51 4.40
CA SER A 94 -6.85 0.06 5.67
C SER A 94 -5.71 0.14 6.69
N GLY A 95 -5.89 0.99 7.71
CA GLY A 95 -4.93 1.20 8.78
C GLY A 95 -4.17 2.52 8.67
N ASP A 96 -3.46 2.86 9.73
CA ASP A 96 -2.68 4.08 9.95
C ASP A 96 -1.18 3.89 9.66
N GLY A 97 -0.83 2.87 8.90
CA GLY A 97 0.55 2.58 8.53
C GLY A 97 1.06 3.40 7.35
N GLN A 98 2.30 3.09 6.96
CA GLN A 98 3.01 3.76 5.87
C GLN A 98 2.92 2.95 4.57
N VAL A 99 2.66 3.64 3.47
CA VAL A 99 2.69 3.13 2.10
C VAL A 99 3.54 4.10 1.30
N ILE A 100 4.79 3.72 1.05
CA ILE A 100 5.80 4.64 0.50
C ILE A 100 6.52 4.01 -0.69
N SER A 101 6.62 4.77 -1.77
CA SER A 101 7.50 4.49 -2.89
C SER A 101 8.54 5.61 -3.04
N LEU A 102 9.82 5.25 -3.18
CA LEU A 102 10.86 6.22 -3.54
C LEU A 102 10.86 6.56 -5.04
N GLY A 103 10.12 5.82 -5.85
CA GLY A 103 9.80 6.13 -7.24
C GLY A 103 8.31 6.36 -7.42
N ASP A 104 7.71 5.68 -8.39
CA ASP A 104 6.28 5.78 -8.69
C ASP A 104 5.43 4.83 -7.85
N ALA A 105 4.15 5.17 -7.66
CA ALA A 105 3.19 4.27 -7.04
C ALA A 105 1.87 4.23 -7.83
N ASP A 106 1.33 3.01 -7.99
CA ASP A 106 0.02 2.74 -8.56
C ASP A 106 -0.84 2.00 -7.52
N ILE A 107 -1.92 2.63 -7.08
CA ILE A 107 -2.87 2.08 -6.11
C ILE A 107 -4.23 1.93 -6.80
N ALA A 108 -4.70 0.70 -6.95
CA ALA A 108 -6.03 0.40 -7.48
C ALA A 108 -6.86 -0.32 -6.41
N LEU A 109 -8.00 0.24 -6.04
CA LEU A 109 -8.90 -0.33 -5.04
C LEU A 109 -10.35 -0.40 -5.57
N THR A 110 -11.05 -1.49 -5.23
CA THR A 110 -12.46 -1.64 -5.61
C THR A 110 -13.43 -1.02 -4.58
N ASP A 111 -13.01 -0.90 -3.33
CA ASP A 111 -13.81 -0.28 -2.26
C ASP A 111 -13.40 1.19 -2.02
N THR A 112 -14.19 1.89 -1.20
CA THR A 112 -13.85 3.22 -0.69
C THR A 112 -12.52 3.21 0.05
N TYR A 113 -11.64 4.16 -0.28
CA TYR A 113 -10.39 4.35 0.46
C TYR A 113 -10.57 5.42 1.53
N GLN A 114 -10.50 4.98 2.79
CA GLN A 114 -10.49 5.87 3.95
C GLN A 114 -9.04 6.13 4.38
N HIS A 115 -8.47 7.25 3.92
CA HIS A 115 -7.11 7.67 4.30
C HIS A 115 -7.17 8.45 5.61
N GLY A 116 -6.72 7.80 6.70
CA GLY A 116 -6.73 8.38 8.04
C GLY A 116 -5.66 9.47 8.23
N LYS A 117 -5.84 10.32 9.25
CA LYS A 117 -4.93 11.44 9.54
C LYS A 117 -3.49 11.02 9.85
N ASP A 118 -3.31 9.82 10.43
CA ASP A 118 -2.00 9.29 10.82
C ASP A 118 -1.41 8.32 9.76
N ALA A 119 -2.19 8.02 8.70
CA ALA A 119 -1.73 7.20 7.58
C ALA A 119 -0.80 7.99 6.66
N VAL A 120 0.17 7.31 6.06
CA VAL A 120 1.08 7.88 5.06
C VAL A 120 0.87 7.17 3.73
N LEU A 121 0.55 7.94 2.68
CA LEU A 121 0.56 7.50 1.29
C LEU A 121 1.43 8.47 0.49
N GLN A 122 2.60 7.99 0.06
CA GLN A 122 3.60 8.84 -0.57
C GLN A 122 4.31 8.14 -1.73
N ALA A 123 4.54 8.88 -2.81
CA ALA A 123 5.47 8.51 -3.87
C ALA A 123 6.41 9.70 -4.16
N ASN A 124 7.71 9.45 -4.35
CA ASN A 124 8.65 10.53 -4.73
C ASN A 124 8.51 10.90 -6.22
N GLY A 125 8.00 10.01 -7.04
CA GLY A 125 7.65 10.22 -8.44
C GLY A 125 6.17 10.56 -8.63
N GLN A 126 5.51 9.80 -9.50
CA GLN A 126 4.09 9.88 -9.76
C GLN A 126 3.31 8.95 -8.82
N LEU A 127 2.18 9.42 -8.29
CA LEU A 127 1.23 8.62 -7.53
C LEU A 127 -0.11 8.58 -8.29
N ASN A 128 -0.51 7.39 -8.70
CA ASN A 128 -1.82 7.13 -9.29
C ASN A 128 -2.69 6.40 -8.26
N VAL A 129 -3.87 6.94 -7.96
CA VAL A 129 -4.88 6.33 -7.09
C VAL A 129 -6.16 6.17 -7.90
N ALA A 130 -6.51 4.93 -8.24
CA ALA A 130 -7.72 4.58 -8.99
C ALA A 130 -8.68 3.81 -8.07
N LEU A 131 -9.81 4.41 -7.76
CA LEU A 131 -10.83 3.84 -6.89
C LEU A 131 -12.12 3.61 -7.68
N GLN A 132 -12.75 2.45 -7.49
CA GLN A 132 -14.09 2.22 -8.04
C GLN A 132 -15.20 2.86 -7.20
N GLN A 133 -14.87 3.30 -5.98
CA GLN A 133 -15.76 3.98 -5.06
C GLN A 133 -15.18 5.36 -4.66
N ASP A 134 -15.32 5.78 -3.43
CA ASP A 134 -14.95 7.09 -2.94
C ASP A 134 -13.54 7.14 -2.36
N LEU A 135 -12.96 8.36 -2.36
CA LEU A 135 -11.82 8.72 -1.52
C LEU A 135 -12.30 9.61 -0.37
N ASP A 136 -12.14 9.12 0.86
CA ASP A 136 -12.33 9.87 2.09
C ASP A 136 -10.98 10.16 2.72
N ASN A 137 -10.47 11.38 2.51
CA ASN A 137 -9.14 11.77 2.98
C ASN A 137 -9.22 12.62 4.25
N SER A 138 -8.54 12.17 5.30
CA SER A 138 -8.37 12.89 6.57
C SER A 138 -6.91 13.22 6.89
N GLY A 139 -5.97 12.82 6.02
CA GLY A 139 -4.53 12.99 6.20
C GLY A 139 -3.85 13.58 4.97
N ALA A 140 -2.56 13.31 4.81
CA ALA A 140 -1.77 13.77 3.68
C ALA A 140 -1.52 12.66 2.66
N ILE A 141 -1.89 12.89 1.40
CA ILE A 141 -1.52 12.08 0.24
C ILE A 141 -0.56 12.90 -0.61
N THR A 142 0.64 12.40 -0.85
CA THR A 142 1.74 13.18 -1.44
C THR A 142 2.39 12.50 -2.63
N ALA A 143 2.63 13.26 -3.68
CA ALA A 143 3.49 12.85 -4.79
C ALA A 143 4.57 13.90 -5.05
N GLY A 144 5.77 13.46 -5.44
CA GLY A 144 6.84 14.41 -5.80
C GLY A 144 6.56 15.14 -7.10
N ASN A 145 6.02 14.45 -8.09
CA ASN A 145 5.79 15.01 -9.42
C ASN A 145 4.29 15.19 -9.71
N VAL A 146 3.58 14.09 -9.91
CA VAL A 146 2.17 14.12 -10.32
C VAL A 146 1.34 13.26 -9.39
N LEU A 147 0.26 13.81 -8.86
CA LEU A 147 -0.77 13.09 -8.14
C LEU A 147 -2.02 12.99 -9.02
N ASN A 148 -2.34 11.78 -9.48
CA ASN A 148 -3.57 11.49 -10.20
C ASN A 148 -4.52 10.72 -9.28
N ILE A 149 -5.73 11.22 -9.08
CA ILE A 149 -6.77 10.53 -8.33
C ILE A 149 -8.02 10.41 -9.21
N GLN A 150 -8.51 9.18 -9.31
CA GLN A 150 -9.80 8.86 -9.93
C GLN A 150 -10.67 8.13 -8.89
N ALA A 151 -11.87 8.64 -8.64
CA ALA A 151 -12.85 8.08 -7.71
C ALA A 151 -14.27 8.54 -8.04
N ASN A 152 -15.30 7.92 -7.46
CA ASN A 152 -16.66 8.44 -7.58
C ASN A 152 -16.79 9.81 -6.89
N ASN A 153 -16.34 9.92 -5.67
CA ASN A 153 -16.23 11.18 -4.94
C ASN A 153 -14.84 11.31 -4.31
N ILE A 154 -14.31 12.53 -4.26
CA ILE A 154 -13.06 12.87 -3.59
C ILE A 154 -13.39 13.89 -2.50
N ARG A 155 -13.17 13.51 -1.24
CA ARG A 155 -13.53 14.32 -0.06
C ARG A 155 -12.32 14.52 0.85
N ASN A 156 -11.94 15.76 1.12
CA ASN A 156 -11.07 16.11 2.24
C ASN A 156 -11.96 16.40 3.45
N LEU A 157 -11.84 15.57 4.49
CA LEU A 157 -12.79 15.54 5.61
C LEU A 157 -12.34 16.31 6.85
N THR A 158 -11.06 16.67 6.94
CA THR A 158 -10.46 17.36 8.10
C THR A 158 -9.64 18.57 7.67
N ALA A 159 -9.31 19.44 8.61
CA ALA A 159 -8.45 20.59 8.35
C ALA A 159 -7.02 20.20 7.95
N ASP A 160 -6.56 19.03 8.38
CA ASP A 160 -5.21 18.50 8.08
C ASP A 160 -5.17 17.70 6.78
N ALA A 161 -6.34 17.44 6.16
CA ALA A 161 -6.41 16.69 4.92
C ALA A 161 -5.77 17.46 3.77
N SER A 162 -4.84 16.84 3.07
CA SER A 162 -4.16 17.47 1.93
C SER A 162 -3.88 16.47 0.79
N LEU A 163 -3.90 17.00 -0.43
CA LEU A 163 -3.51 16.32 -1.67
C LEU A 163 -2.41 17.17 -2.30
N GLN A 164 -1.15 16.69 -2.29
CA GLN A 164 0.01 17.51 -2.62
C GLN A 164 0.88 16.87 -3.69
N ALA A 165 1.23 17.66 -4.71
CA ALA A 165 2.20 17.33 -5.75
C ALA A 165 2.64 18.62 -6.48
N GLN A 166 3.61 18.51 -7.40
CA GLN A 166 3.87 19.60 -8.36
C GLN A 166 2.67 19.82 -9.29
N GLN A 167 2.02 18.72 -9.69
CA GLN A 167 0.77 18.74 -10.46
C GLN A 167 -0.22 17.76 -9.83
N THR A 168 -1.45 18.21 -9.59
CA THR A 168 -2.54 17.38 -9.10
C THR A 168 -3.66 17.31 -10.12
N VAL A 169 -4.07 16.10 -10.48
CA VAL A 169 -5.19 15.81 -11.40
C VAL A 169 -6.24 15.02 -10.64
N LEU A 170 -7.43 15.58 -10.51
CA LEU A 170 -8.54 14.96 -9.78
C LEU A 170 -9.70 14.71 -10.75
N ASN A 171 -10.11 13.45 -10.86
CA ASN A 171 -11.25 13.01 -11.64
C ASN A 171 -12.29 12.42 -10.70
N ALA A 172 -13.36 13.16 -10.44
CA ALA A 172 -14.49 12.71 -9.65
C ALA A 172 -15.71 12.49 -10.56
N GLY A 173 -16.41 11.37 -10.33
CA GLY A 173 -17.55 10.95 -11.14
C GLY A 173 -17.12 10.04 -12.31
N ASN A 174 -17.93 9.02 -12.58
CA ASN A 174 -17.85 8.13 -13.75
C ASN A 174 -19.02 8.42 -14.68
#